data_2d76f92229d95c7656e764d8abc7b3c9
#
_entry.id   2d76f92229d95c7656e764d8abc7b3c9
#
_cell.length_a   1.000
_cell.length_b   1.000
_cell.length_c   1.000
_cell.angle_alpha   90.00
_cell.angle_beta   90.00
_cell.angle_gamma   90.00
#
_symmetry.space_group_name_H-M   'P 1'
#
loop_
_entity.id
_entity.type
_entity.pdbx_description
1 polymer ?
#
loop_
_entity_poly.entity_id
_entity_poly.type
_entity_poly.pdbx_seq_one_letter_code
_entity_poly.pdbx_strand_id
1 'polypeptide(L)'
;PTKSSAASDVYKRQDYHYGQSLLDTHRLSTLESPLYWHDGQILDEVYVYGSFMQSKMAQAGVVCSNCHDPHSNEMVAEGNAVCTQCHKPETYDAPAHHRHAVTSTGSACVACHMPSQVYMAVDARRDHSMRIPRPDISLSIGSPNACTQCHEDKSNAWAYDALQTWGVNSRFQDLNLAKARYSADRGDLRALPTLESLVADDSQSNLMRASIIEQLGNLGSRQLPSAAAMLLRSNSPVLRASAVRALRSVDPVQRYLMLRPFIKDTNLSV
;
A
#
# COMPACT_ATOMS: atom_id res chain seq x y z
N PRO A 1 2.16 25.22 8.07
CA PRO A 1 2.35 24.22 9.08
C PRO A 1 0.96 23.78 9.54
N THR A 2 0.41 22.83 8.85
CA THR A 2 -0.80 22.18 9.30
C THR A 2 -0.44 21.32 10.49
N LYS A 3 -0.57 21.91 11.63
CA LYS A 3 -0.58 21.18 12.87
C LYS A 3 -1.83 20.32 12.85
N SER A 4 -1.70 19.08 12.49
CA SER A 4 -2.77 18.14 12.74
C SER A 4 -2.97 18.10 14.26
N SER A 5 -4.01 18.73 14.72
CA SER A 5 -4.38 18.75 16.14
C SER A 5 -4.62 17.33 16.68
N ALA A 6 -5.12 16.44 15.81
CA ALA A 6 -5.31 15.03 16.14
C ALA A 6 -3.98 14.31 16.41
N ALA A 7 -2.94 14.57 15.62
CA ALA A 7 -1.62 13.99 15.88
C ALA A 7 -1.06 14.46 17.23
N SER A 8 -1.33 15.70 17.65
CA SER A 8 -0.83 16.21 18.90
C SER A 8 -1.44 15.56 20.15
N ASP A 9 -2.67 15.06 20.07
CA ASP A 9 -3.31 14.39 21.21
C ASP A 9 -2.86 12.95 21.38
N VAL A 10 -2.57 12.29 20.28
CA VAL A 10 -2.09 10.92 20.31
C VAL A 10 -0.65 10.85 20.81
N TYR A 11 0.21 11.73 20.33
CA TYR A 11 1.63 11.69 20.70
C TYR A 11 1.89 12.12 22.15
N LYS A 12 1.06 12.95 22.76
CA LYS A 12 1.20 13.35 24.17
C LYS A 12 1.13 12.17 25.16
N ARG A 13 0.68 11.04 24.71
CA ARG A 13 0.52 9.83 25.52
C ARG A 13 1.51 8.72 25.18
N GLN A 14 2.44 9.00 24.27
CA GLN A 14 3.38 8.00 23.76
C GLN A 14 4.80 8.48 24.03
N ASP A 15 5.62 7.58 24.58
CA ASP A 15 7.05 7.82 24.84
C ASP A 15 7.87 7.69 23.55
N TYR A 16 7.46 8.39 22.47
CA TYR A 16 8.22 8.43 21.23
C TYR A 16 9.38 9.40 21.35
N HIS A 17 10.58 8.93 21.13
CA HIS A 17 11.79 9.73 21.02
C HIS A 17 12.29 9.77 19.58
N TYR A 18 12.72 10.95 19.11
CA TYR A 18 13.27 11.10 17.76
C TYR A 18 14.44 10.13 17.53
N GLY A 19 14.42 9.45 16.38
CA GLY A 19 15.41 8.44 16.03
C GLY A 19 15.05 7.00 16.40
N GLN A 20 13.99 6.81 17.19
CA GLN A 20 13.45 5.46 17.43
C GLN A 20 12.54 4.99 16.29
N SER A 21 12.34 3.67 16.22
CA SER A 21 11.37 3.11 15.30
C SER A 21 9.96 3.57 15.66
N LEU A 22 9.20 4.03 14.66
CA LEU A 22 7.79 4.37 14.85
C LEU A 22 6.98 3.19 15.43
N LEU A 23 7.35 1.98 15.06
CA LEU A 23 6.68 0.75 15.49
C LEU A 23 6.92 0.39 16.97
N ASP A 24 7.84 1.07 17.65
CA ASP A 24 8.02 0.86 19.10
C ASP A 24 6.91 1.53 19.92
N THR A 25 6.23 2.52 19.35
CA THR A 25 5.20 3.29 20.04
C THR A 25 3.87 3.33 19.30
N HIS A 26 3.87 3.05 17.99
CA HIS A 26 2.70 3.13 17.13
C HIS A 26 2.46 1.81 16.41
N ARG A 27 1.20 1.40 16.35
CA ARG A 27 0.78 0.31 15.50
C ARG A 27 0.42 0.83 14.11
N LEU A 28 1.04 0.27 13.08
CA LEU A 28 0.68 0.58 11.71
C LEU A 28 -0.68 -0.08 11.36
N SER A 29 -1.60 0.70 10.81
CA SER A 29 -2.81 0.14 10.21
C SER A 29 -2.46 -0.67 8.97
N THR A 30 -3.06 -1.83 8.84
CA THR A 30 -2.95 -2.65 7.63
C THR A 30 -3.84 -2.10 6.51
N LEU A 31 -3.71 -2.65 5.30
CA LEU A 31 -4.47 -2.22 4.13
C LEU A 31 -5.91 -2.79 4.18
N GLU A 32 -6.64 -2.49 5.23
CA GLU A 32 -7.97 -3.03 5.48
C GLU A 32 -9.07 -2.10 4.94
N SER A 33 -10.19 -2.68 4.57
CA SER A 33 -11.43 -1.95 4.29
C SER A 33 -12.02 -1.42 5.61
N PRO A 34 -12.56 -0.18 5.67
CA PRO A 34 -12.77 0.73 4.54
C PRO A 34 -11.61 1.71 4.29
N LEU A 35 -10.47 1.56 4.93
CA LEU A 35 -9.34 2.52 4.83
C LEU A 35 -8.67 2.51 3.46
N TYR A 36 -8.64 1.34 2.82
CA TYR A 36 -7.98 1.14 1.53
C TYR A 36 -8.86 0.35 0.57
N TRP A 37 -8.72 0.64 -0.71
CA TRP A 37 -9.21 -0.24 -1.76
C TRP A 37 -8.49 -1.59 -1.71
N HIS A 38 -9.11 -2.62 -2.27
CA HIS A 38 -8.59 -4.01 -2.23
C HIS A 38 -7.26 -4.17 -2.97
N ASP A 39 -6.94 -3.27 -3.87
CA ASP A 39 -5.63 -3.19 -4.53
C ASP A 39 -4.61 -2.39 -3.72
N GLY A 40 -5.00 -1.82 -2.57
CA GLY A 40 -4.16 -1.07 -1.64
C GLY A 40 -4.09 0.43 -1.92
N GLN A 41 -4.86 0.98 -2.87
CA GLN A 41 -5.02 2.43 -3.01
C GLN A 41 -5.74 3.01 -1.77
N ILE A 42 -5.43 4.25 -1.43
CA ILE A 42 -6.09 4.94 -0.32
C ILE A 42 -7.57 5.15 -0.67
N LEU A 43 -8.46 4.82 0.26
CA LEU A 43 -9.91 5.03 0.11
C LEU A 43 -10.44 6.06 1.10
N ASP A 44 -10.05 5.96 2.35
CA ASP A 44 -10.49 6.84 3.42
C ASP A 44 -9.31 7.61 4.01
N GLU A 45 -9.52 8.36 5.07
CA GLU A 45 -8.49 9.20 5.65
C GLU A 45 -7.42 8.38 6.38
N VAL A 46 -6.28 8.23 5.73
CA VAL A 46 -5.07 7.61 6.28
C VAL A 46 -3.84 8.46 5.95
N TYR A 47 -2.78 8.29 6.74
CA TYR A 47 -1.51 8.92 6.43
C TYR A 47 -0.84 8.24 5.23
N VAL A 48 -0.06 9.03 4.48
CA VAL A 48 0.67 8.57 3.28
C VAL A 48 1.72 7.49 3.57
N TYR A 49 2.10 7.29 4.83
CA TYR A 49 3.10 6.30 5.23
C TYR A 49 2.71 4.87 4.77
N GLY A 50 1.48 4.43 5.03
CA GLY A 50 1.02 3.10 4.61
C GLY A 50 0.97 2.94 3.10
N SER A 51 0.61 4.00 2.37
CA SER A 51 0.65 4.05 0.92
C SER A 51 2.11 3.94 0.41
N PHE A 52 3.02 4.76 0.94
CA PHE A 52 4.43 4.76 0.58
C PHE A 52 5.10 3.39 0.83
N MET A 53 4.83 2.76 1.96
CA MET A 53 5.42 1.46 2.32
C MET A 53 5.00 0.29 1.41
N GLN A 54 4.01 0.50 0.54
CA GLN A 54 3.67 -0.45 -0.51
C GLN A 54 4.54 -0.29 -1.76
N SER A 55 5.19 0.87 -1.93
CA SER A 55 5.94 1.20 -3.15
C SER A 55 7.21 0.37 -3.31
N LYS A 56 7.58 0.12 -4.56
CA LYS A 56 8.89 -0.48 -4.88
C LYS A 56 10.05 0.43 -4.49
N MET A 57 9.82 1.75 -4.45
CA MET A 57 10.83 2.72 -4.02
C MET A 57 11.13 2.59 -2.53
N ALA A 58 10.11 2.44 -1.66
CA ALA A 58 10.33 2.16 -0.24
C ALA A 58 11.09 0.84 -0.03
N GLN A 59 10.77 -0.20 -0.79
CA GLN A 59 11.47 -1.48 -0.75
C GLN A 59 12.94 -1.36 -1.21
N ALA A 60 13.24 -0.41 -2.10
CA ALA A 60 14.60 -0.09 -2.57
C ALA A 60 15.36 0.88 -1.63
N GLY A 61 14.79 1.25 -0.49
CA GLY A 61 15.45 2.12 0.50
C GLY A 61 15.27 3.61 0.28
N VAL A 62 14.40 4.04 -0.63
CA VAL A 62 14.01 5.45 -0.78
C VAL A 62 13.24 5.88 0.48
N VAL A 63 13.48 7.10 0.93
CA VAL A 63 12.84 7.72 2.10
C VAL A 63 12.21 9.06 1.74
N CYS A 64 11.36 9.58 2.60
CA CYS A 64 10.61 10.83 2.35
C CYS A 64 11.53 12.00 1.99
N SER A 65 12.68 12.13 2.64
CA SER A 65 13.64 13.20 2.41
C SER A 65 14.40 13.13 1.07
N ASN A 66 14.24 12.05 0.30
CA ASN A 66 14.74 12.03 -1.08
C ASN A 66 13.87 12.89 -2.03
N CYS A 67 12.64 13.18 -1.64
CA CYS A 67 11.69 13.96 -2.43
C CYS A 67 11.25 15.26 -1.74
N HIS A 68 11.25 15.29 -0.40
CA HIS A 68 10.81 16.42 0.41
C HIS A 68 11.91 16.95 1.31
N ASP A 69 11.97 18.25 1.46
CA ASP A 69 12.75 18.87 2.53
C ASP A 69 12.09 18.53 3.89
N PRO A 70 12.84 17.96 4.85
CA PRO A 70 12.26 17.47 6.11
C PRO A 70 11.75 18.59 7.04
N HIS A 71 12.12 19.83 6.82
CA HIS A 71 11.74 20.96 7.67
C HIS A 71 10.57 21.76 7.08
N SER A 72 10.61 22.05 5.77
CA SER A 72 9.55 22.80 5.07
C SER A 72 8.46 21.93 4.48
N ASN A 73 8.74 20.64 4.26
CA ASN A 73 7.93 19.69 3.49
C ASN A 73 7.79 20.07 2.00
N GLU A 74 8.58 21.03 1.53
CA GLU A 74 8.63 21.41 0.12
C GLU A 74 9.32 20.32 -0.71
N MET A 75 9.04 20.32 -2.00
CA MET A 75 9.69 19.38 -2.92
C MET A 75 11.15 19.82 -3.15
N VAL A 76 12.09 18.87 -3.15
CA VAL A 76 13.53 19.13 -3.42
C VAL A 76 13.79 19.54 -4.88
N ALA A 77 12.83 19.31 -5.77
CA ALA A 77 12.89 19.74 -7.18
C ALA A 77 11.46 19.95 -7.72
N GLU A 78 11.31 20.78 -8.75
CA GLU A 78 10.03 21.10 -9.32
C GLU A 78 9.55 20.06 -10.36
N GLY A 79 8.26 19.81 -10.41
CA GLY A 79 7.61 18.99 -11.42
C GLY A 79 8.20 17.59 -11.56
N ASN A 80 8.46 17.16 -12.79
CA ASN A 80 9.04 15.84 -13.07
C ASN A 80 10.51 15.74 -12.64
N ALA A 81 11.19 16.85 -12.38
CA ALA A 81 12.61 16.85 -11.98
C ALA A 81 12.83 16.07 -10.66
N VAL A 82 11.84 16.03 -9.76
CA VAL A 82 11.93 15.22 -8.54
C VAL A 82 12.00 13.71 -8.84
N CYS A 83 11.38 13.26 -9.91
CA CYS A 83 11.37 11.85 -10.33
C CYS A 83 12.63 11.52 -11.14
N THR A 84 13.05 12.46 -12.00
CA THR A 84 14.18 12.26 -12.92
C THR A 84 15.54 12.36 -12.22
N GLN A 85 15.60 12.65 -10.93
CA GLN A 85 16.80 12.42 -10.13
C GLN A 85 17.32 10.97 -10.21
N CYS A 86 16.38 10.00 -10.33
CA CYS A 86 16.69 8.57 -10.36
C CYS A 86 16.16 7.87 -11.63
N HIS A 87 15.05 8.36 -12.20
CA HIS A 87 14.46 7.81 -13.42
C HIS A 87 14.97 8.56 -14.63
N LYS A 88 15.50 7.84 -15.63
CA LYS A 88 16.06 8.43 -16.86
C LYS A 88 15.01 9.23 -17.63
N PRO A 89 15.18 10.57 -17.79
CA PRO A 89 14.16 11.41 -18.43
C PRO A 89 13.92 11.00 -19.89
N GLU A 90 14.94 10.58 -20.64
CA GLU A 90 14.81 10.16 -22.02
C GLU A 90 13.89 8.94 -22.19
N THR A 91 13.72 8.15 -21.12
CA THR A 91 12.90 6.95 -21.11
C THR A 91 11.52 7.24 -20.53
N TYR A 92 11.47 7.96 -19.42
CA TYR A 92 10.26 8.05 -18.58
C TYR A 92 9.56 9.41 -18.68
N ASP A 93 10.29 10.50 -18.92
CA ASP A 93 9.71 11.83 -19.14
C ASP A 93 9.62 12.14 -20.65
N ALA A 94 9.07 11.22 -21.40
CA ALA A 94 9.00 11.26 -22.85
C ALA A 94 7.60 10.86 -23.37
N PRO A 95 7.13 11.45 -24.48
CA PRO A 95 5.83 11.12 -25.09
C PRO A 95 5.68 9.62 -25.41
N ALA A 96 6.78 8.92 -25.65
CA ALA A 96 6.77 7.48 -25.85
C ALA A 96 6.34 6.69 -24.60
N HIS A 97 6.52 7.26 -23.41
CA HIS A 97 6.11 6.68 -22.14
C HIS A 97 4.71 7.13 -21.73
N HIS A 98 4.51 8.44 -21.55
CA HIS A 98 3.27 8.96 -20.97
C HIS A 98 2.13 9.19 -22.00
N ARG A 99 2.42 9.14 -23.31
CA ARG A 99 1.45 9.25 -24.42
C ARG A 99 0.64 10.57 -24.45
N HIS A 100 1.17 11.62 -23.85
CA HIS A 100 0.58 12.95 -23.78
C HIS A 100 1.53 14.00 -24.37
N ALA A 101 1.02 15.18 -24.72
CA ALA A 101 1.87 16.30 -25.11
C ALA A 101 2.74 16.75 -23.93
N VAL A 102 3.99 17.09 -24.18
CA VAL A 102 5.01 17.41 -23.15
C VAL A 102 4.57 18.52 -22.19
N THR A 103 3.74 19.44 -22.66
CA THR A 103 3.26 20.60 -21.87
C THR A 103 1.89 20.37 -21.23
N SER A 104 1.31 19.18 -21.39
CA SER A 104 0.00 18.86 -20.81
C SER A 104 0.12 18.37 -19.37
N THR A 105 -0.96 18.48 -18.59
CA THR A 105 -1.03 17.90 -17.25
C THR A 105 -0.82 16.38 -17.25
N GLY A 106 -1.17 15.70 -18.34
CA GLY A 106 -0.98 14.25 -18.50
C GLY A 106 0.48 13.81 -18.67
N SER A 107 1.41 14.76 -18.94
CA SER A 107 2.85 14.44 -18.98
C SER A 107 3.49 14.46 -17.59
N ALA A 108 2.81 14.97 -16.56
CA ALA A 108 3.33 14.96 -15.21
C ALA A 108 3.37 13.52 -14.64
N CYS A 109 4.54 13.07 -14.20
CA CYS A 109 4.74 11.73 -13.63
C CYS A 109 3.70 11.43 -12.54
N VAL A 110 3.46 12.40 -11.67
CA VAL A 110 2.52 12.27 -10.54
C VAL A 110 1.06 12.12 -10.98
N ALA A 111 0.69 12.59 -12.18
CA ALA A 111 -0.69 12.48 -12.68
C ALA A 111 -1.10 11.01 -12.86
N CYS A 112 -0.16 10.15 -13.24
CA CYS A 112 -0.40 8.73 -13.47
C CYS A 112 0.05 7.85 -12.30
N HIS A 113 1.18 8.16 -11.68
CA HIS A 113 1.81 7.32 -10.65
C HIS A 113 1.46 7.70 -9.22
N MET A 114 0.94 8.91 -9.00
CA MET A 114 0.51 9.43 -7.71
C MET A 114 -0.83 10.17 -7.87
N PRO A 115 -1.91 9.49 -8.30
CA PRO A 115 -3.20 10.13 -8.49
C PRO A 115 -3.66 10.80 -7.20
N SER A 116 -4.31 11.96 -7.34
CA SER A 116 -4.79 12.75 -6.21
C SER A 116 -6.24 12.44 -5.92
N GLN A 117 -6.60 12.37 -4.65
CA GLN A 117 -7.99 12.30 -4.19
C GLN A 117 -8.22 13.39 -3.14
N VAL A 118 -9.47 13.86 -3.05
CA VAL A 118 -9.87 14.84 -2.03
C VAL A 118 -10.40 14.10 -0.82
N TYR A 119 -9.78 14.34 0.31
CA TYR A 119 -10.19 13.82 1.62
C TYR A 119 -10.83 14.94 2.44
N MET A 120 -11.77 14.57 3.32
CA MET A 120 -12.48 15.52 4.18
C MET A 120 -13.06 16.73 3.41
N ALA A 121 -13.44 16.54 2.17
CA ALA A 121 -14.02 17.53 1.25
C ALA A 121 -13.07 18.70 0.86
N VAL A 122 -11.91 18.86 1.48
CA VAL A 122 -11.04 20.04 1.29
C VAL A 122 -9.55 19.71 1.09
N ASP A 123 -9.11 18.49 1.38
CA ASP A 123 -7.69 18.15 1.41
C ASP A 123 -7.32 17.21 0.26
N ALA A 124 -6.72 17.77 -0.79
CA ALA A 124 -6.25 17.00 -1.94
C ALA A 124 -4.90 16.34 -1.64
N ARG A 125 -4.88 15.01 -1.52
CA ARG A 125 -3.68 14.22 -1.25
C ARG A 125 -3.35 13.29 -2.39
N ARG A 126 -2.06 13.11 -2.67
CA ARG A 126 -1.55 12.14 -3.65
C ARG A 126 -1.33 10.78 -3.01
N ASP A 127 -1.66 9.73 -3.73
CA ASP A 127 -1.29 8.36 -3.34
C ASP A 127 0.22 8.17 -3.48
N HIS A 128 0.91 7.86 -2.39
CA HIS A 128 2.37 7.66 -2.34
C HIS A 128 2.80 6.21 -2.63
N SER A 129 1.90 5.37 -3.11
CA SER A 129 2.27 4.01 -3.51
C SER A 129 3.04 3.95 -4.84
N MET A 130 3.15 5.07 -5.55
CA MET A 130 3.89 5.21 -6.83
C MET A 130 3.55 4.08 -7.80
N ARG A 131 2.27 3.91 -8.07
CA ARG A 131 1.75 2.77 -8.84
C ARG A 131 1.92 2.93 -10.33
N ILE A 132 1.93 1.81 -11.00
CA ILE A 132 1.59 1.75 -12.42
C ILE A 132 0.06 1.79 -12.52
N PRO A 133 -0.54 2.61 -13.41
CA PRO A 133 -1.99 2.61 -13.64
C PRO A 133 -2.53 1.22 -13.98
N ARG A 134 -3.62 0.80 -13.33
CA ARG A 134 -4.19 -0.56 -13.41
C ARG A 134 -5.70 -0.55 -13.71
N PRO A 135 -6.12 -0.10 -14.90
CA PRO A 135 -7.54 -0.09 -15.28
C PRO A 135 -8.16 -1.49 -15.41
N ASP A 136 -7.37 -2.54 -15.54
CA ASP A 136 -7.82 -3.93 -15.44
C ASP A 136 -8.37 -4.28 -14.04
N ILE A 137 -7.76 -3.74 -12.98
CA ILE A 137 -8.28 -3.86 -11.62
C ILE A 137 -9.58 -3.05 -11.49
N SER A 138 -9.60 -1.83 -12.04
CA SER A 138 -10.81 -1.00 -12.06
C SER A 138 -12.00 -1.69 -12.74
N LEU A 139 -11.77 -2.36 -13.86
CA LEU A 139 -12.79 -3.19 -14.53
C LEU A 139 -13.28 -4.34 -13.66
N SER A 140 -12.38 -4.92 -12.88
CA SER A 140 -12.64 -6.16 -12.16
C SER A 140 -13.33 -5.96 -10.82
N ILE A 141 -12.91 -4.96 -10.06
CA ILE A 141 -13.35 -4.73 -8.66
C ILE A 141 -13.74 -3.28 -8.37
N GLY A 142 -13.71 -2.40 -9.37
CA GLY A 142 -14.16 -1.01 -9.22
C GLY A 142 -13.16 -0.07 -8.55
N SER A 143 -11.90 -0.46 -8.32
CA SER A 143 -10.88 0.46 -7.81
C SER A 143 -10.64 1.62 -8.77
N PRO A 144 -10.32 2.83 -8.29
CA PRO A 144 -10.06 3.97 -9.17
C PRO A 144 -8.79 3.76 -10.01
N ASN A 145 -8.71 4.46 -11.15
CA ASN A 145 -7.48 4.54 -11.94
C ASN A 145 -7.20 5.97 -12.39
N ALA A 146 -5.93 6.28 -12.61
CA ALA A 146 -5.46 7.60 -12.96
C ALA A 146 -6.02 8.13 -14.30
N CYS A 147 -6.35 7.24 -15.26
CA CYS A 147 -6.83 7.66 -16.58
C CYS A 147 -8.19 8.35 -16.48
N THR A 148 -9.14 7.72 -15.79
CA THR A 148 -10.52 8.23 -15.70
C THR A 148 -10.68 9.38 -14.70
N GLN A 149 -9.64 9.72 -13.93
CA GLN A 149 -9.63 10.94 -13.11
C GLN A 149 -9.49 12.22 -13.96
N CYS A 150 -8.90 12.14 -15.14
CA CYS A 150 -8.77 13.25 -16.08
C CYS A 150 -9.68 13.07 -17.31
N HIS A 151 -9.85 11.84 -17.79
CA HIS A 151 -10.74 11.48 -18.87
C HIS A 151 -12.11 11.04 -18.33
N GLU A 152 -12.82 11.98 -17.69
CA GLU A 152 -14.08 11.71 -16.97
C GLU A 152 -15.20 11.22 -17.89
N ASP A 153 -15.13 11.53 -19.20
CA ASP A 153 -16.05 11.08 -20.23
C ASP A 153 -15.77 9.64 -20.70
N LYS A 154 -14.68 9.02 -20.26
CA LYS A 154 -14.24 7.69 -20.67
C LYS A 154 -14.50 6.63 -19.61
N SER A 155 -14.65 5.40 -20.08
CA SER A 155 -14.86 4.24 -19.21
C SER A 155 -13.55 3.58 -18.78
N ASN A 156 -13.61 2.74 -17.73
CA ASN A 156 -12.49 1.88 -17.37
C ASN A 156 -12.09 0.92 -18.51
N ALA A 157 -13.04 0.51 -19.36
CA ALA A 157 -12.75 -0.30 -20.55
C ALA A 157 -11.87 0.45 -21.54
N TRP A 158 -12.22 1.72 -21.82
CA TRP A 158 -11.38 2.57 -22.67
C TRP A 158 -9.95 2.70 -22.11
N ALA A 159 -9.80 2.93 -20.81
CA ALA A 159 -8.49 3.05 -20.19
C ALA A 159 -7.68 1.73 -20.28
N TYR A 160 -8.35 0.60 -20.12
CA TYR A 160 -7.76 -0.72 -20.30
C TYR A 160 -7.29 -0.93 -21.74
N ASP A 161 -8.13 -0.65 -22.73
CA ASP A 161 -7.82 -0.81 -24.17
C ASP A 161 -6.67 0.12 -24.59
N ALA A 162 -6.60 1.33 -24.05
CA ALA A 162 -5.50 2.26 -24.30
C ALA A 162 -4.17 1.65 -23.83
N LEU A 163 -4.09 1.07 -22.61
CA LEU A 163 -2.88 0.43 -22.13
C LEU A 163 -2.50 -0.83 -22.94
N GLN A 164 -3.50 -1.59 -23.41
CA GLN A 164 -3.26 -2.73 -24.30
C GLN A 164 -2.60 -2.25 -25.62
N THR A 165 -3.12 -1.18 -26.20
CA THR A 165 -2.57 -0.56 -27.41
C THR A 165 -1.14 -0.05 -27.22
N TRP A 166 -0.80 0.39 -26.00
CA TRP A 166 0.56 0.83 -25.65
C TRP A 166 1.53 -0.32 -25.38
N GLY A 167 1.07 -1.57 -25.44
CA GLY A 167 1.89 -2.76 -25.25
C GLY A 167 2.28 -3.05 -23.79
N VAL A 168 1.47 -2.57 -22.83
CA VAL A 168 1.75 -2.69 -21.38
C VAL A 168 1.30 -4.05 -20.80
N ASN A 169 0.87 -4.99 -21.62
CA ASN A 169 0.16 -6.22 -21.25
C ASN A 169 0.88 -7.20 -20.32
N SER A 170 2.21 -7.15 -20.23
CA SER A 170 2.96 -8.25 -19.59
C SER A 170 3.23 -8.06 -18.09
N ARG A 171 2.76 -6.96 -17.48
CA ARG A 171 3.11 -6.63 -16.09
C ARG A 171 1.98 -6.76 -15.08
N PHE A 172 0.82 -7.28 -15.49
CA PHE A 172 -0.38 -7.30 -14.66
C PHE A 172 -0.51 -8.57 -13.82
N GLN A 173 0.46 -8.84 -12.95
CA GLN A 173 0.41 -10.02 -12.06
C GLN A 173 -0.49 -9.80 -10.83
N ASP A 174 -0.72 -8.54 -10.42
CA ASP A 174 -1.42 -8.24 -9.16
C ASP A 174 -2.97 -8.30 -9.24
N LEU A 175 -3.53 -8.58 -10.42
CA LEU A 175 -4.98 -8.70 -10.57
C LEU A 175 -5.56 -9.79 -9.67
N ASN A 176 -4.86 -10.90 -9.54
CA ASN A 176 -5.27 -12.01 -8.68
C ASN A 176 -5.24 -11.61 -7.20
N LEU A 177 -4.26 -10.81 -6.79
CA LEU A 177 -4.18 -10.25 -5.43
C LEU A 177 -5.40 -9.38 -5.12
N ALA A 178 -5.69 -8.40 -5.98
CA ALA A 178 -6.79 -7.47 -5.77
C ALA A 178 -8.15 -8.20 -5.75
N LYS A 179 -8.37 -9.14 -6.67
CA LYS A 179 -9.57 -10.00 -6.70
C LYS A 179 -9.70 -10.87 -5.46
N ALA A 180 -8.63 -11.52 -5.04
CA ALA A 180 -8.66 -12.39 -3.86
C ALA A 180 -9.00 -11.59 -2.60
N ARG A 181 -8.38 -10.42 -2.41
CA ARG A 181 -8.69 -9.54 -1.29
C ARG A 181 -10.13 -9.02 -1.32
N TYR A 182 -10.61 -8.62 -2.50
CA TYR A 182 -11.99 -8.21 -2.71
C TYR A 182 -12.99 -9.31 -2.36
N SER A 183 -12.71 -10.55 -2.78
CA SER A 183 -13.55 -11.71 -2.45
C SER A 183 -13.47 -12.07 -0.96
N ALA A 184 -12.29 -11.99 -0.38
CA ALA A 184 -12.05 -12.26 1.06
C ALA A 184 -12.87 -11.33 1.97
N ASP A 185 -12.91 -10.04 1.68
CA ASP A 185 -13.68 -9.07 2.45
C ASP A 185 -15.20 -9.28 2.37
N ARG A 186 -15.64 -10.10 1.41
CA ARG A 186 -17.04 -10.57 1.27
C ARG A 186 -17.27 -11.96 1.84
N GLY A 187 -16.28 -12.53 2.52
CA GLY A 187 -16.37 -13.86 3.12
C GLY A 187 -16.28 -15.02 2.12
N ASP A 188 -15.82 -14.77 0.89
CA ASP A 188 -15.70 -15.82 -0.12
C ASP A 188 -14.44 -16.67 0.13
N LEU A 189 -14.67 -17.90 0.62
CA LEU A 189 -13.60 -18.83 0.95
C LEU A 189 -12.79 -19.31 -0.28
N ARG A 190 -13.29 -19.09 -1.50
CA ARG A 190 -12.54 -19.40 -2.73
C ARG A 190 -11.31 -18.52 -2.90
N ALA A 191 -11.21 -17.41 -2.15
CA ALA A 191 -10.02 -16.57 -2.10
C ALA A 191 -8.85 -17.20 -1.33
N LEU A 192 -9.10 -18.16 -0.43
CA LEU A 192 -8.09 -18.72 0.48
C LEU A 192 -6.83 -19.23 -0.23
N PRO A 193 -6.90 -20.10 -1.27
CA PRO A 193 -5.68 -20.62 -1.88
C PRO A 193 -4.76 -19.53 -2.45
N THR A 194 -5.35 -18.48 -3.03
CA THR A 194 -4.59 -17.34 -3.57
C THR A 194 -3.95 -16.52 -2.44
N LEU A 195 -4.69 -16.21 -1.38
CA LEU A 195 -4.16 -15.46 -0.24
C LEU A 195 -3.09 -16.25 0.52
N GLU A 196 -3.26 -17.56 0.68
CA GLU A 196 -2.28 -18.46 1.30
C GLU A 196 -0.96 -18.50 0.53
N SER A 197 -1.02 -18.48 -0.80
CA SER A 197 0.17 -18.35 -1.65
C SER A 197 0.83 -16.98 -1.52
N LEU A 198 0.04 -15.90 -1.58
CA LEU A 198 0.53 -14.52 -1.57
C LEU A 198 1.12 -14.09 -0.22
N VAL A 199 0.65 -14.62 0.90
CA VAL A 199 1.24 -14.31 2.23
C VAL A 199 2.68 -14.80 2.36
N ALA A 200 3.04 -15.84 1.62
CA ALA A 200 4.39 -16.37 1.58
C ALA A 200 5.30 -15.68 0.54
N ASP A 201 4.72 -14.96 -0.43
CA ASP A 201 5.45 -14.29 -1.49
C ASP A 201 6.18 -13.04 -0.96
N ASP A 202 7.49 -13.09 -0.86
CA ASP A 202 8.35 -12.01 -0.37
C ASP A 202 8.57 -10.87 -1.40
N SER A 203 8.12 -11.04 -2.63
CA SER A 203 8.06 -9.97 -3.62
C SER A 203 6.97 -8.93 -3.31
N GLN A 204 5.97 -9.32 -2.48
CA GLN A 204 4.96 -8.42 -1.95
C GLN A 204 5.52 -7.57 -0.80
N SER A 205 5.02 -6.35 -0.65
CA SER A 205 5.42 -5.51 0.49
C SER A 205 5.03 -6.16 1.82
N ASN A 206 5.82 -5.90 2.87
CA ASN A 206 5.51 -6.40 4.20
C ASN A 206 4.12 -5.95 4.68
N LEU A 207 3.69 -4.74 4.30
CA LEU A 207 2.37 -4.23 4.66
C LEU A 207 1.25 -5.00 3.95
N MET A 208 1.43 -5.35 2.68
CA MET A 208 0.47 -6.18 1.94
C MET A 208 0.36 -7.57 2.56
N ARG A 209 1.50 -8.23 2.83
CA ARG A 209 1.54 -9.54 3.48
C ARG A 209 0.91 -9.52 4.88
N ALA A 210 1.14 -8.44 5.64
CA ALA A 210 0.51 -8.19 6.94
C ALA A 210 -1.02 -8.10 6.81
N SER A 211 -1.52 -7.45 5.78
CA SER A 211 -2.96 -7.36 5.51
C SER A 211 -3.57 -8.70 5.12
N ILE A 212 -2.85 -9.48 4.32
CA ILE A 212 -3.29 -10.81 3.87
C ILE A 212 -3.39 -11.78 5.06
N ILE A 213 -2.41 -11.82 5.97
CA ILE A 213 -2.48 -12.75 7.11
C ILE A 213 -3.67 -12.43 8.02
N GLU A 214 -4.03 -11.16 8.19
CA GLU A 214 -5.22 -10.77 8.95
C GLU A 214 -6.51 -11.19 8.24
N GLN A 215 -6.58 -11.07 6.91
CA GLN A 215 -7.71 -11.59 6.12
C GLN A 215 -7.82 -13.12 6.24
N LEU A 216 -6.72 -13.86 6.20
CA LEU A 216 -6.70 -15.31 6.44
C LEU A 216 -7.24 -15.65 7.83
N GLY A 217 -6.91 -14.86 8.85
CA GLY A 217 -7.47 -15.00 10.20
C GLY A 217 -8.97 -14.76 10.24
N ASN A 218 -9.46 -13.73 9.56
CA ASN A 218 -10.88 -13.39 9.49
C ASN A 218 -11.70 -14.45 8.75
N LEU A 219 -11.13 -15.08 7.73
CA LEU A 219 -11.76 -16.16 6.96
C LEU A 219 -11.64 -17.55 7.63
N GLY A 220 -10.90 -17.67 8.73
CA GLY A 220 -10.70 -18.95 9.42
C GLY A 220 -9.90 -19.96 8.60
N SER A 221 -8.87 -19.51 7.86
CA SER A 221 -8.01 -20.39 7.07
C SER A 221 -7.39 -21.47 7.93
N ARG A 222 -7.44 -22.73 7.45
CA ARG A 222 -6.76 -23.86 8.10
C ARG A 222 -5.24 -23.77 8.03
N GLN A 223 -4.70 -23.02 7.06
CA GLN A 223 -3.27 -22.77 6.91
C GLN A 223 -2.76 -21.61 7.78
N LEU A 224 -3.66 -20.89 8.45
CA LEU A 224 -3.31 -19.73 9.28
C LEU A 224 -2.21 -20.04 10.31
N PRO A 225 -2.22 -21.16 11.07
CA PRO A 225 -1.15 -21.46 12.03
C PRO A 225 0.23 -21.58 11.37
N SER A 226 0.30 -22.22 10.21
CA SER A 226 1.54 -22.38 9.43
C SER A 226 2.03 -21.03 8.90
N ALA A 227 1.15 -20.25 8.28
CA ALA A 227 1.49 -18.94 7.75
C ALA A 227 1.93 -17.98 8.87
N ALA A 228 1.22 -17.98 9.99
CA ALA A 228 1.60 -17.17 11.15
C ALA A 228 2.95 -17.57 11.74
N ALA A 229 3.23 -18.87 11.87
CA ALA A 229 4.52 -19.37 12.37
C ALA A 229 5.70 -18.91 11.49
N MET A 230 5.51 -18.83 10.18
CA MET A 230 6.48 -18.26 9.24
C MET A 230 6.68 -16.75 9.49
N LEU A 231 5.60 -15.99 9.57
CA LEU A 231 5.68 -14.53 9.73
C LEU A 231 6.16 -14.09 11.12
N LEU A 232 5.90 -14.86 12.17
CA LEU A 232 6.42 -14.61 13.52
C LEU A 232 7.96 -14.66 13.59
N ARG A 233 8.61 -15.31 12.63
CA ARG A 233 10.08 -15.38 12.52
C ARG A 233 10.67 -14.29 11.62
N SER A 234 9.82 -13.42 11.08
CA SER A 234 10.26 -12.33 10.19
C SER A 234 11.05 -11.26 10.95
N ASN A 235 12.03 -10.66 10.30
CA ASN A 235 12.71 -9.46 10.79
C ASN A 235 11.79 -8.23 10.83
N SER A 236 10.67 -8.24 10.09
CA SER A 236 9.72 -7.12 10.06
C SER A 236 8.77 -7.17 11.26
N PRO A 237 8.78 -6.16 12.16
CA PRO A 237 7.82 -6.08 13.26
C PRO A 237 6.36 -6.01 12.78
N VAL A 238 6.11 -5.39 11.63
CA VAL A 238 4.77 -5.31 11.04
C VAL A 238 4.21 -6.71 10.75
N LEU A 239 5.03 -7.60 10.18
CA LEU A 239 4.62 -8.97 9.89
C LEU A 239 4.38 -9.77 11.17
N ARG A 240 5.30 -9.65 12.15
CA ARG A 240 5.13 -10.34 13.44
C ARG A 240 3.86 -9.88 14.17
N ALA A 241 3.65 -8.57 14.27
CA ALA A 241 2.46 -8.00 14.92
C ALA A 241 1.15 -8.43 14.24
N SER A 242 1.12 -8.46 12.91
CA SER A 242 -0.07 -8.91 12.18
C SER A 242 -0.32 -10.42 12.32
N ALA A 243 0.75 -11.22 12.38
CA ALA A 243 0.64 -12.66 12.66
C ALA A 243 0.04 -12.90 14.07
N VAL A 244 0.48 -12.15 15.08
CA VAL A 244 -0.10 -12.20 16.44
C VAL A 244 -1.60 -11.89 16.40
N ARG A 245 -1.99 -10.82 15.72
CA ARG A 245 -3.41 -10.43 15.59
C ARG A 245 -4.25 -11.45 14.85
N ALA A 246 -3.73 -11.99 13.76
CA ALA A 246 -4.43 -13.01 12.97
C ALA A 246 -4.75 -14.27 13.78
N LEU A 247 -3.85 -14.67 14.68
CA LEU A 247 -4.02 -15.85 15.53
C LEU A 247 -5.18 -15.75 16.54
N ARG A 248 -5.84 -14.58 16.67
CA ARG A 248 -7.02 -14.43 17.55
C ARG A 248 -8.15 -15.41 17.24
N SER A 249 -8.24 -15.87 15.99
CA SER A 249 -9.24 -16.85 15.53
C SER A 249 -8.83 -18.30 15.75
N VAL A 250 -7.60 -18.56 16.19
CA VAL A 250 -7.08 -19.90 16.45
C VAL A 250 -7.43 -20.33 17.88
N ASP A 251 -7.59 -21.64 18.08
CA ASP A 251 -7.82 -22.22 19.40
C ASP A 251 -6.91 -21.62 20.47
N PRO A 252 -7.42 -21.26 21.67
CA PRO A 252 -6.65 -20.55 22.69
C PRO A 252 -5.38 -21.29 23.17
N VAL A 253 -5.42 -22.62 23.26
CA VAL A 253 -4.27 -23.43 23.71
C VAL A 253 -3.20 -23.43 22.63
N GLN A 254 -3.59 -23.68 21.38
CA GLN A 254 -2.69 -23.63 20.25
C GLN A 254 -2.07 -22.23 20.10
N ARG A 255 -2.89 -21.18 20.17
CA ARG A 255 -2.43 -19.79 20.12
C ARG A 255 -1.42 -19.49 21.21
N TYR A 256 -1.67 -19.89 22.46
CA TYR A 256 -0.72 -19.71 23.56
C TYR A 256 0.62 -20.38 23.29
N LEU A 257 0.61 -21.63 22.83
CA LEU A 257 1.84 -22.36 22.52
C LEU A 257 2.65 -21.69 21.40
N MET A 258 1.96 -21.13 20.39
CA MET A 258 2.61 -20.42 19.30
C MET A 258 3.19 -19.07 19.73
N LEU A 259 2.50 -18.31 20.58
CA LEU A 259 2.89 -16.95 20.98
C LEU A 259 3.84 -16.88 22.16
N ARG A 260 3.89 -17.94 23.01
CA ARG A 260 4.76 -17.98 24.19
C ARG A 260 6.22 -17.56 23.93
N PRO A 261 6.87 -17.96 22.82
CA PRO A 261 8.25 -17.54 22.54
C PRO A 261 8.42 -16.04 22.26
N PHE A 262 7.34 -15.34 21.92
CA PHE A 262 7.34 -13.94 21.47
C PHE A 262 6.83 -12.95 22.52
N ILE A 263 6.49 -13.40 23.74
CA ILE A 263 6.03 -12.53 24.86
C ILE A 263 7.06 -11.44 25.20
N LYS A 264 8.33 -11.64 24.85
CA LYS A 264 9.42 -10.67 25.04
C LYS A 264 10.00 -10.25 23.70
N ASP A 265 9.15 -10.00 22.71
CA ASP A 265 9.61 -9.43 21.43
C ASP A 265 10.29 -8.08 21.68
N THR A 266 11.34 -7.80 20.92
CA THR A 266 12.12 -6.56 21.05
C THR A 266 11.34 -5.34 20.57
N ASN A 267 10.28 -5.53 19.81
CA ASN A 267 9.43 -4.45 19.33
C ASN A 267 8.08 -4.47 20.06
N LEU A 268 7.73 -3.34 20.67
CA LEU A 268 6.55 -3.22 21.54
C LEU A 268 5.21 -3.33 20.79
N SER A 269 5.19 -3.24 19.46
CA SER A 269 3.98 -3.46 18.67
C SER A 269 3.63 -4.93 18.45
N VAL A 270 4.55 -5.85 18.75
CA VAL A 270 4.36 -7.30 18.65
C VAL A 270 3.84 -7.89 19.95
#